data_05b324fd93e5a4580fb2af759e438731
#
_entry.id   05b324fd93e5a4580fb2af759e438731
#
_cell.length_a   1.000
_cell.length_b   1.000
_cell.length_c   1.000
_cell.angle_alpha   90.00
_cell.angle_beta   90.00
_cell.angle_gamma   90.00
#
_symmetry.space_group_name_H-M   'P 1'
#
loop_
_entity.id
_entity.type
_entity.pdbx_description
1 polymer ?
#
loop_
_entity_poly.entity_id
_entity_poly.type
_entity_poly.pdbx_seq_one_letter_code
_entity_poly.pdbx_strand_id
1 'polypeptide(L)'
;MSHPTDPPGIKVLVIDDSNTIRRSAEIFLKQGGYHVLLAEDGFDALSKVNDHAPDLIFCDILMPRLDGYQTCAIIKRNARFASVPVIMLSSKDGLFDKARGRMVGSQDYLTKPFTKDQLLQAVEQHRRSA
;
A
#
# COMPACT_ATOMS: atom_id res chain seq x y z
N MET A 1 -14.41 8.19 3.37
CA MET A 1 -15.13 7.90 4.63
C MET A 1 -14.86 6.46 5.05
N SER A 2 -14.58 6.22 6.32
CA SER A 2 -14.29 4.89 6.82
C SER A 2 -15.54 4.01 6.84
N HIS A 3 -15.35 2.70 6.73
CA HIS A 3 -16.40 1.74 6.94
C HIS A 3 -16.85 1.80 8.42
N PRO A 4 -18.15 1.79 8.74
CA PRO A 4 -18.61 1.95 10.12
C PRO A 4 -18.08 0.90 11.10
N THR A 5 -17.73 -0.31 10.62
CA THR A 5 -17.22 -1.38 11.46
C THR A 5 -15.70 -1.40 11.58
N ASP A 6 -15.02 -0.49 10.89
CA ASP A 6 -13.54 -0.42 10.98
C ASP A 6 -13.14 0.10 12.36
N PRO A 7 -12.11 -0.50 12.99
CA PRO A 7 -11.59 0.03 14.25
C PRO A 7 -11.00 1.43 14.04
N PRO A 8 -10.96 2.26 15.11
CA PRO A 8 -10.32 3.56 15.02
C PRO A 8 -8.82 3.40 14.79
N GLY A 9 -8.20 4.45 14.24
CA GLY A 9 -6.77 4.49 13.98
C GLY A 9 -6.44 4.52 12.52
N ILE A 10 -5.15 4.49 12.23
CA ILE A 10 -4.65 4.57 10.87
C ILE A 10 -4.79 3.22 10.18
N LYS A 11 -5.43 3.22 9.02
CA LYS A 11 -5.62 2.03 8.21
C LYS A 11 -4.57 1.96 7.12
N VAL A 12 -3.83 0.87 7.08
CA VAL A 12 -2.79 0.62 6.09
C VAL A 12 -3.20 -0.58 5.25
N LEU A 13 -3.27 -0.39 3.94
CA LEU A 13 -3.55 -1.48 3.00
C LEU A 13 -2.23 -1.99 2.42
N VAL A 14 -2.04 -3.30 2.45
CA VAL A 14 -0.88 -3.95 1.83
C VAL A 14 -1.36 -4.80 0.66
N ILE A 15 -0.87 -4.48 -0.53
CA ILE A 15 -1.21 -5.17 -1.78
C ILE A 15 0.01 -5.94 -2.25
N ASP A 16 -0.03 -7.26 -2.21
CA ASP A 16 1.07 -8.10 -2.68
C ASP A 16 0.52 -9.49 -2.98
N ASP A 17 0.96 -10.11 -4.08
CA ASP A 17 0.50 -11.45 -4.44
C ASP A 17 1.20 -12.56 -3.63
N SER A 18 2.24 -12.23 -2.87
CA SER A 18 2.95 -13.16 -2.01
C SER A 18 2.30 -13.26 -0.64
N ASN A 19 1.85 -14.46 -0.25
CA ASN A 19 1.32 -14.70 1.09
C ASN A 19 2.36 -14.38 2.17
N THR A 20 3.62 -14.71 1.92
CA THR A 20 4.71 -14.48 2.87
C THR A 20 4.91 -12.99 3.13
N ILE A 21 4.93 -12.18 2.07
CA ILE A 21 5.09 -10.73 2.20
C ILE A 21 3.89 -10.12 2.92
N ARG A 22 2.66 -10.49 2.53
CA ARG A 22 1.46 -9.97 3.20
C ARG A 22 1.47 -10.30 4.68
N ARG A 23 1.85 -11.54 5.04
CA ARG A 23 1.87 -11.98 6.43
C ARG A 23 2.90 -11.20 7.25
N SER A 24 4.11 -11.04 6.71
CA SER A 24 5.16 -10.28 7.39
C SER A 24 4.73 -8.84 7.61
N ALA A 25 4.19 -8.20 6.57
CA ALA A 25 3.72 -6.82 6.67
C ALA A 25 2.60 -6.69 7.70
N GLU A 26 1.66 -7.63 7.70
CA GLU A 26 0.56 -7.64 8.66
C GLU A 26 1.06 -7.67 10.09
N ILE A 27 1.98 -8.59 10.38
CA ILE A 27 2.54 -8.74 11.73
C ILE A 27 3.24 -7.45 12.16
N PHE A 28 4.11 -6.92 11.31
CA PHE A 28 4.88 -5.71 11.62
C PHE A 28 3.98 -4.50 11.85
N LEU A 29 3.00 -4.31 10.98
CA LEU A 29 2.10 -3.15 11.07
C LEU A 29 1.19 -3.23 12.29
N LYS A 30 0.69 -4.41 12.61
CA LYS A 30 -0.12 -4.60 13.82
C LYS A 30 0.71 -4.34 15.08
N GLN A 31 1.96 -4.77 15.10
CA GLN A 31 2.86 -4.47 16.21
C GLN A 31 3.09 -2.95 16.34
N GLY A 32 3.02 -2.23 15.25
CA GLY A 32 3.12 -0.77 15.25
C GLY A 32 1.83 -0.06 15.64
N GLY A 33 0.75 -0.78 15.89
CA GLY A 33 -0.52 -0.21 16.32
C GLY A 33 -1.45 0.20 15.20
N TYR A 34 -1.18 -0.22 13.96
CA TYR A 34 -2.01 0.14 12.81
C TYR A 34 -3.09 -0.90 12.54
N HIS A 35 -4.20 -0.44 11.97
CA HIS A 35 -5.22 -1.32 11.43
C HIS A 35 -4.79 -1.76 10.03
N VAL A 36 -4.75 -3.06 9.77
CA VAL A 36 -4.17 -3.59 8.53
C VAL A 36 -5.25 -4.21 7.65
N LEU A 37 -5.22 -3.82 6.38
CA LEU A 37 -6.04 -4.42 5.33
C LEU A 37 -5.08 -5.10 4.36
N LEU A 38 -5.47 -6.25 3.83
CA LEU A 38 -4.64 -7.03 2.91
C LEU A 38 -5.38 -7.25 1.60
N ALA A 39 -4.65 -7.15 0.49
CA ALA A 39 -5.18 -7.47 -0.83
C ALA A 39 -4.16 -8.32 -1.58
N GLU A 40 -4.63 -9.34 -2.29
CA GLU A 40 -3.75 -10.28 -2.99
C GLU A 40 -3.44 -9.89 -4.44
N ASP A 41 -4.19 -8.95 -5.00
CA ASP A 41 -4.00 -8.47 -6.37
C ASP A 41 -4.58 -7.06 -6.52
N GLY A 42 -4.42 -6.50 -7.72
CA GLY A 42 -4.89 -5.14 -7.97
C GLY A 42 -6.42 -5.00 -7.93
N PHE A 43 -7.15 -6.01 -8.37
CA PHE A 43 -8.62 -5.96 -8.35
C PHE A 43 -9.16 -6.02 -6.94
N ASP A 44 -8.62 -6.92 -6.12
CA ASP A 44 -8.96 -7.00 -4.69
C ASP A 44 -8.63 -5.69 -3.98
N ALA A 45 -7.48 -5.09 -4.35
CA ALA A 45 -7.07 -3.80 -3.80
C ALA A 45 -8.09 -2.69 -4.10
N LEU A 46 -8.57 -2.60 -5.34
CA LEU A 46 -9.53 -1.56 -5.70
C LEU A 46 -10.82 -1.71 -4.90
N SER A 47 -11.28 -2.94 -4.67
CA SER A 47 -12.45 -3.20 -3.84
C SER A 47 -12.22 -2.73 -2.40
N LYS A 48 -11.08 -3.06 -1.83
CA LYS A 48 -10.76 -2.69 -0.44
C LYS A 48 -10.55 -1.20 -0.25
N VAL A 49 -9.94 -0.54 -1.22
CA VAL A 49 -9.80 0.92 -1.19
C VAL A 49 -11.17 1.58 -1.16
N ASN A 50 -12.06 1.12 -2.02
CA ASN A 50 -13.41 1.69 -2.09
C ASN A 50 -14.21 1.44 -0.81
N ASP A 51 -14.10 0.24 -0.25
CA ASP A 51 -14.91 -0.15 0.91
C ASP A 51 -14.40 0.42 2.23
N HIS A 52 -13.09 0.58 2.38
CA HIS A 52 -12.47 0.90 3.67
C HIS A 52 -11.71 2.22 3.71
N ALA A 53 -11.46 2.86 2.58
CA ALA A 53 -10.75 4.13 2.50
C ALA A 53 -9.46 4.15 3.35
N PRO A 54 -8.44 3.36 2.98
CA PRO A 54 -7.19 3.31 3.75
C PRO A 54 -6.48 4.67 3.77
N ASP A 55 -5.69 4.87 4.80
CA ASP A 55 -4.94 6.11 4.99
C ASP A 55 -3.57 6.08 4.32
N LEU A 56 -3.06 4.87 4.04
CA LEU A 56 -1.78 4.66 3.37
C LEU A 56 -1.79 3.29 2.69
N ILE A 57 -1.12 3.17 1.56
CA ILE A 57 -1.11 1.93 0.76
C ILE A 57 0.32 1.53 0.43
N PHE A 58 0.66 0.26 0.69
CA PHE A 58 1.84 -0.39 0.13
C PHE A 58 1.40 -1.26 -1.04
N CYS A 59 2.04 -1.14 -2.19
CA CYS A 59 1.62 -1.83 -3.41
C CYS A 59 2.79 -2.49 -4.13
N ASP A 60 2.74 -3.81 -4.24
CA ASP A 60 3.70 -4.59 -5.02
C ASP A 60 3.66 -4.17 -6.49
N ILE A 61 4.84 -4.05 -7.10
CA ILE A 61 4.96 -3.65 -8.51
C ILE A 61 4.58 -4.81 -9.43
N LEU A 62 5.10 -6.01 -9.16
CA LEU A 62 4.91 -7.17 -10.03
C LEU A 62 3.76 -8.03 -9.56
N MET A 63 2.62 -7.86 -10.19
CA MET A 63 1.43 -8.67 -9.95
C MET A 63 0.82 -9.07 -11.29
N PRO A 64 0.19 -10.27 -11.38
CA PRO A 64 -0.44 -10.68 -12.63
C PRO A 64 -1.67 -9.82 -12.95
N ARG A 65 -1.96 -9.67 -14.22
CA ARG A 65 -3.13 -8.98 -14.79
C ARG A 65 -3.11 -7.48 -14.59
N LEU A 66 -3.01 -7.00 -13.37
CA LEU A 66 -2.98 -5.58 -13.03
C LEU A 66 -1.75 -5.34 -12.16
N ASP A 67 -0.69 -4.75 -12.71
CA ASP A 67 0.54 -4.52 -11.95
C ASP A 67 0.38 -3.35 -10.98
N GLY A 68 1.44 -3.10 -10.18
CA GLY A 68 1.39 -2.06 -9.17
C GLY A 68 1.29 -0.65 -9.74
N TYR A 69 1.92 -0.38 -10.87
CA TYR A 69 1.81 0.94 -11.51
C TYR A 69 0.40 1.19 -11.98
N GLN A 70 -0.22 0.20 -12.62
CA GLN A 70 -1.60 0.30 -13.10
C GLN A 70 -2.57 0.47 -11.93
N THR A 71 -2.39 -0.32 -10.87
CA THR A 71 -3.22 -0.24 -9.67
C THR A 71 -3.13 1.15 -9.03
N CYS A 72 -1.92 1.65 -8.85
CA CYS A 72 -1.70 2.98 -8.28
C CYS A 72 -2.35 4.06 -9.16
N ALA A 73 -2.18 3.98 -10.47
CA ALA A 73 -2.76 4.96 -11.39
C ALA A 73 -4.28 5.01 -11.26
N ILE A 74 -4.93 3.84 -11.18
CA ILE A 74 -6.39 3.77 -11.03
C ILE A 74 -6.83 4.39 -9.71
N ILE A 75 -6.16 4.05 -8.61
CA ILE A 75 -6.48 4.60 -7.29
C ILE A 75 -6.35 6.13 -7.31
N LYS A 76 -5.26 6.64 -7.85
CA LYS A 76 -4.96 8.07 -7.84
C LYS A 76 -5.87 8.89 -8.77
N ARG A 77 -6.47 8.28 -9.78
CA ARG A 77 -7.43 8.96 -10.66
C ARG A 77 -8.74 9.24 -9.94
N ASN A 78 -9.07 8.51 -8.92
CA ASN A 78 -10.28 8.76 -8.15
C ASN A 78 -9.99 9.92 -7.19
N ALA A 79 -10.70 11.04 -7.34
CA ALA A 79 -10.50 12.23 -6.52
C ALA A 79 -10.61 11.93 -5.03
N ARG A 80 -11.43 10.96 -4.66
CA ARG A 80 -11.62 10.54 -3.27
C ARG A 80 -10.31 9.99 -2.65
N PHE A 81 -9.45 9.38 -3.47
CA PHE A 81 -8.24 8.71 -3.00
C PHE A 81 -6.95 9.32 -3.54
N ALA A 82 -7.05 10.43 -4.28
CA ALA A 82 -5.89 11.03 -4.94
C ALA A 82 -4.80 11.46 -3.95
N SER A 83 -5.17 11.79 -2.72
CA SER A 83 -4.22 12.24 -1.69
C SER A 83 -3.69 11.11 -0.80
N VAL A 84 -4.17 9.88 -0.97
CA VAL A 84 -3.70 8.74 -0.17
C VAL A 84 -2.28 8.38 -0.58
N PRO A 85 -1.31 8.38 0.34
CA PRO A 85 0.06 8.00 -0.01
C PRO A 85 0.13 6.53 -0.48
N VAL A 86 0.82 6.30 -1.60
CA VAL A 86 1.10 4.96 -2.13
C VAL A 86 2.61 4.77 -2.17
N ILE A 87 3.08 3.73 -1.48
CA ILE A 87 4.48 3.36 -1.43
C ILE A 87 4.63 2.04 -2.18
N MET A 88 5.46 2.03 -3.22
CA MET A 88 5.64 0.84 -4.04
C MET A 88 6.57 -0.15 -3.35
N LEU A 89 6.23 -1.44 -3.44
CA LEU A 89 7.09 -2.51 -2.93
C LEU A 89 7.84 -3.13 -4.10
N SER A 90 9.16 -3.01 -4.08
CA SER A 90 10.03 -3.48 -5.16
C SER A 90 10.88 -4.63 -4.67
N SER A 91 11.04 -5.69 -5.48
CA SER A 91 11.97 -6.75 -5.14
C SER A 91 13.41 -6.23 -5.19
N LYS A 92 14.32 -6.90 -4.47
CA LYS A 92 15.73 -6.51 -4.41
C LYS A 92 16.37 -6.45 -5.79
N ASP A 93 15.98 -7.39 -6.66
CA ASP A 93 16.45 -7.43 -8.05
C ASP A 93 15.45 -6.78 -8.98
N GLY A 94 14.45 -6.11 -8.43
CA GLY A 94 13.38 -5.52 -9.20
C GLY A 94 13.79 -4.26 -9.91
N LEU A 95 13.11 -4.00 -11.01
CA LEU A 95 13.37 -2.86 -11.86
C LEU A 95 12.37 -1.76 -11.56
N PHE A 96 12.40 -1.24 -10.32
CA PHE A 96 11.52 -0.12 -9.98
C PHE A 96 11.93 1.10 -10.80
N ASP A 97 11.00 1.57 -11.60
CA ASP A 97 11.17 2.77 -12.41
C ASP A 97 10.64 3.97 -11.60
N LYS A 98 11.55 4.76 -11.06
CA LYS A 98 11.19 5.92 -10.24
C LYS A 98 10.38 6.94 -11.03
N ALA A 99 10.70 7.15 -12.30
CA ALA A 99 9.98 8.09 -13.15
C ALA A 99 8.55 7.60 -13.37
N ARG A 100 8.38 6.30 -13.67
CA ARG A 100 7.07 5.72 -13.85
C ARG A 100 6.25 5.75 -12.56
N GLY A 101 6.91 5.48 -11.42
CA GLY A 101 6.27 5.61 -10.10
C GLY A 101 5.73 7.00 -9.86
N ARG A 102 6.51 8.02 -10.15
CA ARG A 102 6.04 9.41 -10.02
C ARG A 102 4.90 9.73 -10.97
N MET A 103 4.95 9.23 -12.19
CA MET A 103 3.90 9.46 -13.19
C MET A 103 2.55 8.91 -12.76
N VAL A 104 2.53 7.79 -12.05
CA VAL A 104 1.28 7.21 -11.55
C VAL A 104 0.88 7.73 -10.17
N GLY A 105 1.71 8.59 -9.58
CA GLY A 105 1.38 9.28 -8.33
C GLY A 105 1.87 8.61 -7.05
N SER A 106 2.78 7.60 -7.13
CA SER A 106 3.33 7.02 -5.92
C SER A 106 4.30 8.00 -5.25
N GLN A 107 4.35 7.97 -3.92
CA GLN A 107 5.16 8.89 -3.13
C GLN A 107 6.56 8.37 -2.88
N ASP A 108 6.74 7.04 -2.85
CA ASP A 108 8.02 6.45 -2.48
C ASP A 108 8.03 4.97 -2.87
N TYR A 109 9.13 4.30 -2.57
CA TYR A 109 9.23 2.85 -2.73
C TYR A 109 10.03 2.25 -1.57
N LEU A 110 9.82 0.96 -1.34
CA LEU A 110 10.51 0.19 -0.30
C LEU A 110 10.92 -1.14 -0.91
N THR A 111 12.16 -1.56 -0.66
CA THR A 111 12.70 -2.80 -1.22
C THR A 111 12.30 -4.00 -0.36
N LYS A 112 11.89 -5.09 -1.01
CA LYS A 112 11.62 -6.38 -0.36
C LYS A 112 12.88 -7.25 -0.39
N PRO A 113 13.20 -8.00 0.67
CA PRO A 113 12.51 -8.03 1.95
C PRO A 113 12.80 -6.78 2.77
N PHE A 114 11.79 -6.33 3.51
CA PHE A 114 11.91 -5.17 4.41
C PHE A 114 11.96 -5.63 5.86
N THR A 115 12.58 -4.81 6.71
CA THR A 115 12.54 -5.04 8.15
C THR A 115 11.30 -4.39 8.74
N LYS A 116 10.94 -4.79 9.97
CA LYS A 116 9.86 -4.13 10.69
C LYS A 116 10.09 -2.62 10.80
N ASP A 117 11.33 -2.21 11.17
CA ASP A 117 11.64 -0.80 11.35
C ASP A 117 11.51 -0.02 10.04
N GLN A 118 11.96 -0.59 8.92
CA GLN A 118 11.82 0.04 7.61
C GLN A 118 10.35 0.25 7.25
N LEU A 119 9.53 -0.76 7.48
CA LEU A 119 8.11 -0.67 7.15
C LEU A 119 7.39 0.36 8.02
N LEU A 120 7.62 0.32 9.32
CA LEU A 120 6.99 1.27 10.26
C LEU A 120 7.46 2.68 10.03
N GLN A 121 8.75 2.88 9.71
CA GLN A 121 9.29 4.20 9.40
C GLN A 121 8.66 4.77 8.14
N ALA A 122 8.44 3.95 7.13
CA ALA A 122 7.77 4.39 5.91
C ALA A 122 6.35 4.90 6.19
N VAL A 123 5.61 4.23 7.06
CA VAL A 123 4.28 4.70 7.46
C VAL A 123 4.38 6.06 8.16
N GLU A 124 5.28 6.18 9.15
CA GLU A 124 5.43 7.44 9.90
C GLU A 124 5.85 8.61 9.01
N GLN A 125 6.70 8.34 8.03
CA GLN A 125 7.19 9.37 7.12
C GLN A 125 6.11 9.89 6.16
N HIS A 126 5.21 9.02 5.72
CA HIS A 126 4.29 9.34 4.63
C HIS A 126 2.83 9.44 5.04
N ARG A 127 2.45 9.01 6.23
CA ARG A 127 1.04 9.07 6.62
C ARG A 127 0.54 10.51 6.65
N ARG A 128 -0.72 10.68 6.31
CA ARG A 128 -1.34 11.99 6.36
C ARG A 128 -1.56 12.40 7.82
N SER A 129 -1.42 13.70 8.09
CA SER A 129 -1.78 14.25 9.39
C SER A 129 -3.27 14.07 9.64
N ALA A 130 -3.60 13.72 10.86
CA ALA A 130 -4.99 13.54 11.26
C ALA A 130 -5.72 14.88 11.29
#